data_1b91e3cc948948ebb3817ffc891c5362
#
_entry.id   1b91e3cc948948ebb3817ffc891c5362
#
_cell.length_a   1.000
_cell.length_b   1.000
_cell.length_c   1.000
_cell.angle_alpha   90.00
_cell.angle_beta   90.00
_cell.angle_gamma   90.00
#
_symmetry.space_group_name_H-M   'P 1'
#
loop_
_entity.id
_entity.type
_entity.pdbx_description
1 polymer ?
#
loop_
_entity_poly.entity_id
_entity_poly.type
_entity_poly.pdbx_seq_one_letter_code
_entity_poly.pdbx_strand_id
1 'polypeptide(L)'
;MVWTPVDDSPSPNRIFARPIDDNEIGFFYDGIFNGVADIVEHYVIQTTQGSLFEFANVARTWVALKRIFPLLGATTREIDYEVIGASFTVAEADLGVARPGEVGLLTANSEKEVHQFVDQLISGPRQLSLDLLSRVYIFSREDNPGLYHVVIHIAHAITDGTSAQTLVRTFFDVLSLPPTTHVPDLEARLALCVGSGNLHPHRNLPLARRRWMRAIGWVIHHVRSSKIQVEKSQIPHLLCLLNL
;
A
#
# COMPACT_ATOMS: atom_id res chain seq x y z
N MET A 1 17.51 -5.07 8.79
CA MET A 1 16.59 -6.10 9.28
C MET A 1 16.45 -7.13 8.18
N VAL A 2 16.45 -8.41 8.52
CA VAL A 2 16.46 -9.54 7.57
C VAL A 2 15.20 -10.35 7.80
N TRP A 3 14.62 -10.91 6.75
CA TRP A 3 13.55 -11.88 6.84
C TRP A 3 14.07 -13.19 7.42
N THR A 4 13.38 -13.74 8.39
CA THR A 4 13.70 -15.03 9.02
C THR A 4 12.50 -15.96 8.93
N PRO A 5 12.70 -17.26 8.66
CA PRO A 5 11.64 -18.23 8.80
C PRO A 5 11.14 -18.25 10.25
N VAL A 6 9.84 -18.38 10.43
CA VAL A 6 9.21 -18.46 11.77
C VAL A 6 9.32 -19.88 12.33
N ASP A 7 9.28 -20.87 11.42
CA ASP A 7 9.42 -22.29 11.71
C ASP A 7 10.07 -23.04 10.53
N ASP A 8 10.30 -24.33 10.70
CA ASP A 8 10.87 -25.22 9.68
C ASP A 8 9.81 -25.86 8.77
N SER A 9 8.65 -25.24 8.62
CA SER A 9 7.58 -25.77 7.77
C SER A 9 8.05 -25.87 6.30
N PRO A 10 7.70 -26.96 5.60
CA PRO A 10 8.05 -27.10 4.18
C PRO A 10 7.17 -26.21 3.30
N SER A 11 7.66 -25.87 2.09
CA SER A 11 6.84 -25.22 1.06
C SER A 11 5.62 -26.09 0.73
N PRO A 12 4.44 -25.50 0.51
CA PRO A 12 4.11 -24.06 0.44
C PRO A 12 3.70 -23.41 1.78
N ASN A 13 3.97 -24.02 2.91
CA ASN A 13 3.50 -23.57 4.23
C ASN A 13 4.55 -22.76 5.00
N ARG A 14 5.63 -22.33 4.35
CA ARG A 14 6.66 -21.51 4.99
C ARG A 14 6.10 -20.14 5.38
N ILE A 15 6.50 -19.68 6.56
CA ILE A 15 6.15 -18.35 7.08
C ILE A 15 7.44 -17.61 7.38
N PHE A 16 7.54 -16.40 6.89
CA PHE A 16 8.67 -15.51 7.12
C PHE A 16 8.23 -14.28 7.89
N ALA A 17 9.06 -13.82 8.80
CA ALA A 17 8.81 -12.59 9.54
C ALA A 17 10.03 -11.65 9.49
N ARG A 18 9.74 -10.35 9.58
CA ARG A 18 10.72 -9.28 9.68
C ARG A 18 10.18 -8.17 10.59
N PRO A 19 10.94 -7.67 11.57
CA PRO A 19 10.55 -6.46 12.28
C PRO A 19 10.32 -5.29 11.31
N ILE A 20 9.34 -4.46 11.60
CA ILE A 20 9.12 -3.17 10.93
C ILE A 20 10.23 -2.23 11.38
N ASP A 21 10.84 -1.49 10.46
CA ASP A 21 11.91 -0.57 10.82
C ASP A 21 11.41 0.79 11.34
N ASP A 22 12.34 1.61 11.86
CA ASP A 22 12.03 2.90 12.47
C ASP A 22 11.30 3.89 11.52
N ASN A 23 11.48 3.78 10.20
CA ASN A 23 10.81 4.64 9.24
C ASN A 23 9.44 4.08 8.86
N GLU A 24 9.36 2.77 8.67
CA GLU A 24 8.13 2.06 8.34
C GLU A 24 7.12 2.11 9.49
N ILE A 25 7.61 2.08 10.76
CA ILE A 25 6.77 2.06 11.96
C ILE A 25 5.93 3.34 12.09
N GLY A 26 6.46 4.48 11.65
CA GLY A 26 5.73 5.74 11.63
C GLY A 26 4.49 5.64 10.73
N PHE A 27 4.65 5.18 9.49
CA PHE A 27 3.54 4.98 8.56
C PHE A 27 2.56 3.89 9.04
N PHE A 28 3.09 2.85 9.70
CA PHE A 28 2.26 1.79 10.27
C PHE A 28 1.30 2.34 11.33
N TYR A 29 1.82 3.11 12.30
CA TYR A 29 0.98 3.69 13.35
C TYR A 29 0.08 4.81 12.86
N ASP A 30 0.53 5.65 11.93
CA ASP A 30 -0.33 6.67 11.29
C ASP A 30 -1.53 6.02 10.59
N GLY A 31 -1.32 4.88 9.92
CA GLY A 31 -2.40 4.12 9.33
C GLY A 31 -3.40 3.57 10.37
N ILE A 32 -2.90 2.99 11.45
CA ILE A 32 -3.75 2.34 12.46
C ILE A 32 -4.51 3.37 13.32
N PHE A 33 -3.82 4.38 13.84
CA PHE A 33 -4.41 5.30 14.80
C PHE A 33 -5.10 6.50 14.17
N ASN A 34 -4.62 6.96 13.03
CA ASN A 34 -5.11 8.17 12.39
C ASN A 34 -5.90 7.90 11.11
N GLY A 35 -5.88 6.67 10.59
CA GLY A 35 -6.53 6.29 9.33
C GLY A 35 -5.92 6.99 8.10
N VAL A 36 -4.71 7.49 8.22
CA VAL A 36 -3.96 8.21 7.17
C VAL A 36 -2.73 7.41 6.75
N ALA A 37 -1.93 7.96 5.82
CA ALA A 37 -0.72 7.33 5.32
C ALA A 37 -0.95 6.04 4.52
N ASP A 38 -2.09 5.92 3.86
CA ASP A 38 -2.29 4.89 2.83
C ASP A 38 -2.12 5.53 1.43
N ILE A 39 -1.62 4.77 0.47
CA ILE A 39 -1.44 5.20 -0.92
C ILE A 39 -2.64 4.70 -1.72
N VAL A 40 -3.26 5.61 -2.46
CA VAL A 40 -4.35 5.30 -3.40
C VAL A 40 -3.91 5.71 -4.80
N GLU A 41 -3.76 4.73 -5.66
CA GLU A 41 -3.46 4.91 -7.09
C GLU A 41 -4.74 4.69 -7.90
N HIS A 42 -5.10 5.64 -8.76
CA HIS A 42 -6.32 5.59 -9.57
C HIS A 42 -6.01 5.78 -11.05
N TYR A 43 -6.44 4.84 -11.87
CA TYR A 43 -6.21 4.83 -13.31
C TYR A 43 -7.53 4.61 -14.06
N VAL A 44 -7.66 5.28 -15.19
CA VAL A 44 -8.81 5.15 -16.09
C VAL A 44 -8.35 4.46 -17.37
N ILE A 45 -9.01 3.37 -17.72
CA ILE A 45 -8.64 2.51 -18.85
C ILE A 45 -9.84 2.38 -19.78
N GLN A 46 -9.66 2.73 -21.05
CA GLN A 46 -10.61 2.45 -22.11
C GLN A 46 -10.17 1.21 -22.88
N THR A 47 -11.02 0.20 -22.97
CA THR A 47 -10.72 -1.03 -23.73
C THR A 47 -11.99 -1.67 -24.28
N THR A 48 -11.83 -2.36 -25.41
CA THR A 48 -12.85 -3.23 -25.96
C THR A 48 -12.74 -4.67 -25.44
N GLN A 49 -11.66 -4.98 -24.72
CA GLN A 49 -11.39 -6.31 -24.16
C GLN A 49 -11.84 -6.38 -22.70
N GLY A 50 -13.16 -6.37 -22.47
CA GLY A 50 -13.72 -6.40 -21.11
C GLY A 50 -13.30 -7.62 -20.28
N SER A 51 -12.96 -8.73 -20.91
CA SER A 51 -12.47 -9.94 -20.26
C SER A 51 -11.17 -9.74 -19.47
N LEU A 52 -10.38 -8.70 -19.77
CA LEU A 52 -9.21 -8.34 -18.96
C LEU A 52 -9.59 -8.04 -17.51
N PHE A 53 -10.75 -7.43 -17.29
CA PHE A 53 -11.22 -6.99 -15.99
C PHE A 53 -12.23 -7.95 -15.34
N GLU A 54 -12.39 -9.17 -15.86
CA GLU A 54 -13.12 -10.22 -15.17
C GLU A 54 -12.39 -10.68 -13.90
N PHE A 55 -13.16 -11.07 -12.88
CA PHE A 55 -12.62 -11.46 -11.56
C PHE A 55 -11.47 -12.47 -11.66
N ALA A 56 -11.64 -13.51 -12.46
CA ALA A 56 -10.63 -14.56 -12.60
C ALA A 56 -9.28 -14.02 -13.10
N ASN A 57 -9.31 -13.08 -14.08
CA ASN A 57 -8.10 -12.50 -14.63
C ASN A 57 -7.46 -11.49 -13.66
N VAL A 58 -8.27 -10.65 -13.00
CA VAL A 58 -7.77 -9.68 -11.99
C VAL A 58 -7.20 -10.43 -10.78
N ALA A 59 -7.88 -11.44 -10.28
CA ALA A 59 -7.40 -12.27 -9.17
C ALA A 59 -6.09 -13.00 -9.51
N ARG A 60 -6.00 -13.58 -10.71
CA ARG A 60 -4.76 -14.18 -11.24
C ARG A 60 -3.62 -13.15 -11.28
N THR A 61 -3.91 -11.96 -11.78
CA THR A 61 -2.93 -10.86 -11.86
C THR A 61 -2.47 -10.45 -10.47
N TRP A 62 -3.40 -10.30 -9.52
CA TRP A 62 -3.08 -9.95 -8.15
C TRP A 62 -2.21 -10.99 -7.45
N VAL A 63 -2.51 -12.27 -7.66
CA VAL A 63 -1.67 -13.39 -7.17
C VAL A 63 -0.27 -13.33 -7.77
N ALA A 64 -0.14 -13.08 -9.07
CA ALA A 64 1.17 -12.93 -9.72
C ALA A 64 1.95 -11.73 -9.14
N LEU A 65 1.25 -10.61 -8.88
CA LEU A 65 1.84 -9.44 -8.25
C LEU A 65 2.36 -9.73 -6.85
N LYS A 66 1.59 -10.44 -6.01
CA LYS A 66 2.03 -10.84 -4.66
C LYS A 66 3.29 -11.71 -4.69
N ARG A 67 3.44 -12.58 -5.69
CA ARG A 67 4.65 -13.38 -5.87
C ARG A 67 5.86 -12.54 -6.29
N ILE A 68 5.66 -11.46 -7.05
CA ILE A 68 6.71 -10.51 -7.44
C ILE A 68 7.03 -9.55 -6.29
N PHE A 69 6.01 -9.07 -5.57
CA PHE A 69 6.08 -8.11 -4.47
C PHE A 69 5.46 -8.72 -3.20
N PRO A 70 6.19 -9.57 -2.45
CA PRO A 70 5.60 -10.36 -1.36
C PRO A 70 4.95 -9.54 -0.25
N LEU A 71 5.35 -8.29 -0.05
CA LEU A 71 4.74 -7.39 0.93
C LEU A 71 3.26 -7.10 0.65
N LEU A 72 2.78 -7.25 -0.59
CA LEU A 72 1.34 -7.12 -0.89
C LEU A 72 0.50 -8.22 -0.23
N GLY A 73 1.08 -9.39 0.03
CA GLY A 73 0.42 -10.49 0.76
C GLY A 73 0.78 -10.53 2.25
N ALA A 74 1.55 -9.55 2.74
CA ALA A 74 1.94 -9.51 4.14
C ALA A 74 0.76 -9.22 5.07
N THR A 75 0.92 -9.66 6.30
CA THR A 75 0.14 -9.23 7.47
C THR A 75 1.07 -8.55 8.47
N THR A 76 0.52 -7.84 9.43
CA THR A 76 1.28 -7.21 10.52
C THR A 76 0.84 -7.74 11.87
N ARG A 77 1.78 -7.82 12.80
CA ARG A 77 1.52 -8.17 14.19
C ARG A 77 2.29 -7.23 15.11
N GLU A 78 1.64 -6.75 16.15
CA GLU A 78 2.33 -6.07 17.25
C GLU A 78 3.17 -7.08 18.03
N ILE A 79 4.41 -6.70 18.36
CA ILE A 79 5.37 -7.61 19.01
C ILE A 79 5.18 -7.58 20.51
N ASP A 80 4.86 -6.43 21.12
CA ASP A 80 4.58 -6.29 22.56
C ASP A 80 4.05 -4.89 22.85
N TYR A 81 3.17 -4.76 23.86
CA TYR A 81 2.66 -3.46 24.32
C TYR A 81 3.69 -2.66 25.13
N GLU A 82 4.71 -3.30 25.67
CA GLU A 82 5.78 -2.62 26.45
C GLU A 82 6.89 -2.07 25.53
N VAL A 83 7.04 -2.61 24.34
CA VAL A 83 8.02 -2.15 23.34
C VAL A 83 7.26 -1.73 22.09
N ILE A 84 7.34 -0.45 21.73
CA ILE A 84 6.77 0.05 20.47
C ILE A 84 7.43 -0.70 19.31
N GLY A 85 6.79 -1.76 18.83
CA GLY A 85 7.31 -2.61 17.79
C GLY A 85 6.20 -3.40 17.11
N ALA A 86 6.42 -3.67 15.83
CA ALA A 86 5.57 -4.54 15.03
C ALA A 86 6.43 -5.34 14.05
N SER A 87 5.87 -6.40 13.51
CA SER A 87 6.52 -7.22 12.48
C SER A 87 5.62 -7.40 11.28
N PHE A 88 6.22 -7.46 10.10
CA PHE A 88 5.58 -8.03 8.92
C PHE A 88 5.73 -9.54 8.95
N THR A 89 4.67 -10.22 8.53
CA THR A 89 4.65 -11.68 8.34
C THR A 89 4.18 -11.98 6.92
N VAL A 90 4.88 -12.84 6.22
CA VAL A 90 4.51 -13.32 4.88
C VAL A 90 4.37 -14.83 4.95
N ALA A 91 3.15 -15.34 4.72
CA ALA A 91 2.88 -16.76 4.55
C ALA A 91 2.94 -17.10 3.06
N GLU A 92 3.76 -18.08 2.67
CA GLU A 92 3.94 -18.48 1.27
C GLU A 92 2.61 -18.92 0.63
N ALA A 93 1.77 -19.61 1.36
CA ALA A 93 0.45 -20.05 0.90
C ALA A 93 -0.45 -18.87 0.50
N ASP A 94 -0.39 -17.77 1.25
CA ASP A 94 -1.20 -16.56 0.99
C ASP A 94 -0.79 -15.83 -0.29
N LEU A 95 0.44 -16.01 -0.74
CA LEU A 95 0.91 -15.46 -2.02
C LEU A 95 0.35 -16.22 -3.22
N GLY A 96 -0.16 -17.44 -3.01
CA GLY A 96 -0.73 -18.30 -4.05
C GLY A 96 -2.21 -18.08 -4.35
N VAL A 97 -2.91 -17.31 -3.53
CA VAL A 97 -4.37 -17.11 -3.62
C VAL A 97 -4.73 -15.63 -3.49
N ALA A 98 -5.82 -15.20 -4.11
CA ALA A 98 -6.42 -13.91 -3.80
C ALA A 98 -7.26 -14.07 -2.53
N ARG A 99 -6.81 -13.48 -1.42
CA ARG A 99 -7.53 -13.56 -0.15
C ARG A 99 -8.83 -12.74 -0.20
N PRO A 100 -9.82 -13.08 0.63
CA PRO A 100 -11.04 -12.28 0.75
C PRO A 100 -10.70 -10.79 1.02
N GLY A 101 -11.31 -9.91 0.25
CA GLY A 101 -11.09 -8.47 0.36
C GLY A 101 -9.91 -7.90 -0.42
N GLU A 102 -9.00 -8.70 -0.96
CA GLU A 102 -7.89 -8.20 -1.78
C GLU A 102 -8.34 -7.69 -3.17
N VAL A 103 -9.36 -8.31 -3.74
CA VAL A 103 -9.89 -7.97 -5.08
C VAL A 103 -11.35 -7.62 -4.98
N GLY A 104 -11.73 -6.42 -5.42
CA GLY A 104 -13.11 -5.95 -5.51
C GLY A 104 -13.49 -5.63 -6.96
N LEU A 105 -14.59 -6.22 -7.44
CA LEU A 105 -15.21 -5.79 -8.69
C LEU A 105 -16.48 -5.03 -8.36
N LEU A 106 -16.60 -3.83 -8.87
CA LEU A 106 -17.66 -2.89 -8.58
C LEU A 106 -18.21 -2.32 -9.89
N THR A 107 -19.43 -1.83 -9.83
CA THR A 107 -20.06 -1.11 -10.93
C THR A 107 -20.34 0.31 -10.48
N ALA A 108 -20.13 1.28 -11.36
CA ALA A 108 -20.45 2.69 -11.09
C ALA A 108 -21.32 3.25 -12.24
N ASN A 109 -22.34 3.99 -11.87
CA ASN A 109 -23.24 4.64 -12.83
C ASN A 109 -22.64 5.95 -13.39
N SER A 110 -21.60 6.47 -12.75
CA SER A 110 -20.95 7.71 -13.17
C SER A 110 -19.50 7.79 -12.67
N GLU A 111 -18.71 8.64 -13.30
CA GLU A 111 -17.37 8.98 -12.86
C GLU A 111 -17.35 9.59 -11.45
N LYS A 112 -18.39 10.35 -11.13
CA LYS A 112 -18.56 10.96 -9.82
C LYS A 112 -18.64 9.92 -8.70
N GLU A 113 -19.30 8.79 -8.93
CA GLU A 113 -19.36 7.69 -7.94
C GLU A 113 -17.99 7.09 -7.68
N VAL A 114 -17.19 6.91 -8.72
CA VAL A 114 -15.81 6.41 -8.57
C VAL A 114 -14.96 7.40 -7.79
N HIS A 115 -15.05 8.71 -8.11
CA HIS A 115 -14.32 9.74 -7.39
C HIS A 115 -14.74 9.81 -5.92
N GLN A 116 -16.04 9.71 -5.62
CA GLN A 116 -16.53 9.64 -4.23
C GLN A 116 -15.95 8.42 -3.48
N PHE A 117 -15.84 7.27 -4.14
CA PHE A 117 -15.21 6.11 -3.54
C PHE A 117 -13.71 6.35 -3.26
N VAL A 118 -12.98 6.94 -4.22
CA VAL A 118 -11.56 7.30 -4.03
C VAL A 118 -11.41 8.31 -2.88
N ASP A 119 -12.27 9.32 -2.81
CA ASP A 119 -12.28 10.29 -1.71
C ASP A 119 -12.55 9.61 -0.35
N GLN A 120 -13.44 8.60 -0.32
CA GLN A 120 -13.68 7.81 0.89
C GLN A 120 -12.46 6.97 1.30
N LEU A 121 -11.67 6.44 0.35
CA LEU A 121 -10.43 5.74 0.68
C LEU A 121 -9.37 6.68 1.26
N ILE A 122 -9.33 7.95 0.80
CA ILE A 122 -8.33 8.93 1.21
C ILE A 122 -8.72 9.62 2.53
N SER A 123 -10.01 9.93 2.70
CA SER A 123 -10.49 10.82 3.77
C SER A 123 -11.49 10.17 4.73
N GLY A 124 -11.98 8.98 4.39
CA GLY A 124 -12.95 8.23 5.19
C GLY A 124 -12.29 7.28 6.20
N PRO A 125 -13.09 6.40 6.82
CA PRO A 125 -12.57 5.34 7.67
C PRO A 125 -11.64 4.42 6.89
N ARG A 126 -10.52 4.07 7.51
CA ARG A 126 -9.50 3.20 6.89
C ARG A 126 -10.09 1.86 6.48
N GLN A 127 -9.85 1.47 5.24
CA GLN A 127 -10.32 0.21 4.65
C GLN A 127 -9.27 -0.93 4.74
N LEU A 128 -8.02 -0.60 5.02
CA LEU A 128 -6.95 -1.57 5.26
C LEU A 128 -6.91 -1.97 6.74
N SER A 129 -6.37 -3.15 7.03
CA SER A 129 -6.26 -3.70 8.38
C SER A 129 -4.89 -4.31 8.59
N LEU A 130 -4.62 -4.85 9.78
CA LEU A 130 -3.38 -5.58 10.09
C LEU A 130 -3.20 -6.83 9.22
N ASP A 131 -4.29 -7.45 8.79
CA ASP A 131 -4.29 -8.66 7.97
C ASP A 131 -4.46 -8.38 6.48
N LEU A 132 -4.73 -7.13 6.10
CA LEU A 132 -5.01 -6.73 4.72
C LEU A 132 -4.34 -5.38 4.44
N LEU A 133 -3.09 -5.43 3.95
CA LEU A 133 -2.26 -4.24 3.70
C LEU A 133 -2.38 -3.70 2.29
N SER A 134 -3.06 -4.40 1.39
CA SER A 134 -3.21 -3.99 -0.01
C SER A 134 -4.47 -4.55 -0.64
N ARG A 135 -5.07 -3.78 -1.55
CA ARG A 135 -6.31 -4.14 -2.27
C ARG A 135 -6.29 -3.55 -3.66
N VAL A 136 -7.02 -4.19 -4.58
CA VAL A 136 -7.33 -3.65 -5.89
C VAL A 136 -8.85 -3.63 -6.10
N TYR A 137 -9.36 -2.53 -6.62
CA TYR A 137 -10.75 -2.39 -7.04
C TYR A 137 -10.80 -2.10 -8.53
N ILE A 138 -11.70 -2.78 -9.21
CA ILE A 138 -12.03 -2.52 -10.60
C ILE A 138 -13.47 -2.04 -10.66
N PHE A 139 -13.68 -0.86 -11.23
CA PHE A 139 -15.01 -0.35 -11.53
C PHE A 139 -15.27 -0.48 -13.01
N SER A 140 -16.39 -1.11 -13.38
CA SER A 140 -16.97 -0.99 -14.71
C SER A 140 -17.96 0.17 -14.72
N ARG A 141 -17.99 0.96 -15.81
CA ARG A 141 -18.89 2.09 -15.98
C ARG A 141 -20.14 1.67 -16.74
N GLU A 142 -21.33 1.88 -16.15
CA GLU A 142 -22.61 1.60 -16.83
C GLU A 142 -22.94 2.65 -17.88
N ASP A 143 -22.64 3.93 -17.58
CA ASP A 143 -22.86 5.06 -18.47
C ASP A 143 -21.86 5.14 -19.63
N ASN A 144 -20.72 4.44 -19.53
CA ASN A 144 -19.70 4.39 -20.57
C ASN A 144 -19.11 2.98 -20.70
N PRO A 145 -19.78 2.06 -21.39
CA PRO A 145 -19.30 0.68 -21.58
C PRO A 145 -17.91 0.62 -22.19
N GLY A 146 -17.06 -0.22 -21.61
CA GLY A 146 -15.65 -0.34 -22.00
C GLY A 146 -14.70 0.62 -21.28
N LEU A 147 -15.22 1.53 -20.46
CA LEU A 147 -14.44 2.34 -19.54
C LEU A 147 -14.35 1.65 -18.18
N TYR A 148 -13.13 1.49 -17.69
CA TYR A 148 -12.83 0.88 -16.39
C TYR A 148 -11.98 1.82 -15.55
N HIS A 149 -12.22 1.80 -14.24
CA HIS A 149 -11.33 2.44 -13.29
C HIS A 149 -10.64 1.36 -12.46
N VAL A 150 -9.33 1.46 -12.37
CA VAL A 150 -8.50 0.60 -11.51
C VAL A 150 -8.03 1.44 -10.33
N VAL A 151 -8.42 1.03 -9.13
CA VAL A 151 -8.00 1.70 -7.89
C VAL A 151 -7.19 0.71 -7.08
N ILE A 152 -5.92 1.02 -6.82
CA ILE A 152 -5.04 0.21 -5.98
C ILE A 152 -4.80 0.97 -4.69
N HIS A 153 -5.13 0.33 -3.57
CA HIS A 153 -5.05 0.89 -2.23
C HIS A 153 -4.04 0.09 -1.41
N ILE A 154 -2.97 0.75 -0.91
CA ILE A 154 -1.82 0.09 -0.30
C ILE A 154 -1.39 0.87 0.94
N ALA A 155 -1.11 0.16 2.03
CA ALA A 155 -0.52 0.74 3.23
C ALA A 155 0.88 1.30 2.94
N HIS A 156 1.14 2.55 3.32
CA HIS A 156 2.44 3.19 3.07
C HIS A 156 3.61 2.51 3.80
N ALA A 157 3.30 1.75 4.87
CA ALA A 157 4.32 0.96 5.58
C ALA A 157 4.98 -0.12 4.70
N ILE A 158 4.32 -0.56 3.59
CA ILE A 158 4.86 -1.60 2.70
C ILE A 158 5.31 -1.07 1.33
N THR A 159 5.09 0.21 1.03
CA THR A 159 5.48 0.81 -0.25
C THR A 159 5.65 2.33 -0.12
N ASP A 160 6.37 2.92 -1.04
CA ASP A 160 6.44 4.37 -1.26
C ASP A 160 5.86 4.74 -2.63
N GLY A 161 5.75 6.03 -2.93
CA GLY A 161 5.18 6.50 -4.20
C GLY A 161 5.89 5.96 -5.43
N THR A 162 7.22 5.82 -5.41
CA THR A 162 8.00 5.29 -6.54
C THR A 162 7.76 3.79 -6.72
N SER A 163 7.75 3.05 -5.62
CA SER A 163 7.46 1.61 -5.61
C SER A 163 6.02 1.33 -6.02
N ALA A 164 5.04 2.16 -5.59
CA ALA A 164 3.65 2.05 -6.00
C ALA A 164 3.48 2.20 -7.52
N GLN A 165 4.16 3.17 -8.14
CA GLN A 165 4.17 3.35 -9.60
C GLN A 165 4.72 2.10 -10.34
N THR A 166 5.81 1.52 -9.82
CA THR A 166 6.38 0.28 -10.38
C THR A 166 5.41 -0.89 -10.27
N LEU A 167 4.73 -0.99 -9.13
CA LEU A 167 3.71 -2.00 -8.88
C LEU A 167 2.54 -1.87 -9.85
N VAL A 168 2.02 -0.66 -10.05
CA VAL A 168 0.91 -0.38 -10.98
C VAL A 168 1.31 -0.75 -12.41
N ARG A 169 2.49 -0.34 -12.86
CA ARG A 169 3.00 -0.73 -14.17
C ARG A 169 3.05 -2.24 -14.33
N THR A 170 3.62 -2.94 -13.34
CA THR A 170 3.68 -4.40 -13.35
C THR A 170 2.29 -5.04 -13.34
N PHE A 171 1.32 -4.44 -12.63
CA PHE A 171 -0.07 -4.89 -12.64
C PHE A 171 -0.63 -4.90 -14.07
N PHE A 172 -0.52 -3.80 -14.81
CA PHE A 172 -1.02 -3.73 -16.18
C PHE A 172 -0.24 -4.63 -17.14
N ASP A 173 1.07 -4.76 -16.99
CA ASP A 173 1.88 -5.67 -17.78
C ASP A 173 1.40 -7.12 -17.58
N VAL A 174 1.20 -7.57 -16.35
CA VAL A 174 0.73 -8.92 -16.02
C VAL A 174 -0.73 -9.14 -16.43
N LEU A 175 -1.59 -8.11 -16.28
CA LEU A 175 -3.01 -8.19 -16.65
C LEU A 175 -3.19 -8.49 -18.15
N SER A 176 -2.35 -7.89 -18.98
CA SER A 176 -2.41 -8.03 -20.44
C SER A 176 -1.68 -9.26 -20.97
N LEU A 177 -0.85 -9.93 -20.15
CA LEU A 177 -0.07 -11.08 -20.57
C LEU A 177 -0.80 -12.41 -20.28
N PRO A 178 -0.52 -13.46 -21.07
CA PRO A 178 -0.96 -14.80 -20.73
C PRO A 178 -0.34 -15.25 -19.40
N PRO A 179 -0.98 -16.18 -18.68
CA PRO A 179 -0.43 -16.73 -17.44
C PRO A 179 0.96 -17.31 -17.67
N THR A 180 1.94 -16.85 -16.90
CA THR A 180 3.28 -17.44 -16.90
C THR A 180 3.37 -18.54 -15.85
N THR A 181 4.12 -19.60 -16.16
CA THR A 181 4.38 -20.69 -15.21
C THR A 181 5.55 -20.40 -14.28
N HIS A 182 6.33 -19.35 -14.58
CA HIS A 182 7.49 -19.01 -13.75
C HIS A 182 7.04 -18.37 -12.42
N VAL A 183 7.34 -19.05 -11.34
CA VAL A 183 7.15 -18.55 -9.97
C VAL A 183 8.51 -18.07 -9.47
N PRO A 184 8.66 -16.78 -9.13
CA PRO A 184 9.91 -16.28 -8.55
C PRO A 184 10.22 -16.99 -7.23
N ASP A 185 11.51 -17.20 -6.96
CA ASP A 185 11.94 -17.71 -5.65
C ASP A 185 11.59 -16.70 -4.54
N LEU A 186 10.82 -17.17 -3.56
CA LEU A 186 10.30 -16.33 -2.48
C LEU A 186 11.42 -15.74 -1.62
N GLU A 187 12.42 -16.52 -1.26
CA GLU A 187 13.51 -16.04 -0.41
C GLU A 187 14.32 -14.95 -1.11
N ALA A 188 14.60 -15.15 -2.41
CA ALA A 188 15.27 -14.13 -3.21
C ALA A 188 14.44 -12.86 -3.31
N ARG A 189 13.09 -12.96 -3.41
CA ARG A 189 12.20 -11.80 -3.43
C ARG A 189 12.12 -11.10 -2.08
N LEU A 190 12.02 -11.86 -0.99
CA LEU A 190 12.03 -11.31 0.38
C LEU A 190 13.36 -10.62 0.70
N ALA A 191 14.47 -11.13 0.21
CA ALA A 191 15.79 -10.50 0.37
C ALA A 191 15.86 -9.09 -0.25
N LEU A 192 15.03 -8.80 -1.26
CA LEU A 192 14.88 -7.47 -1.86
C LEU A 192 13.92 -6.56 -1.06
N CYS A 193 13.05 -7.13 -0.22
CA CYS A 193 12.11 -6.39 0.63
C CYS A 193 12.81 -5.94 1.93
N VAL A 194 13.87 -5.15 1.79
CA VAL A 194 14.62 -4.58 2.92
C VAL A 194 13.84 -3.44 3.54
N GLY A 195 14.03 -3.21 4.84
CA GLY A 195 13.42 -2.07 5.53
C GLY A 195 13.88 -0.74 4.92
N SER A 196 12.97 0.23 4.86
CA SER A 196 13.20 1.54 4.25
C SER A 196 14.39 2.30 4.88
N GLY A 197 14.62 2.11 6.17
CA GLY A 197 15.79 2.64 6.87
C GLY A 197 17.12 2.11 6.34
N ASN A 198 17.13 0.92 5.73
CA ASN A 198 18.33 0.36 5.10
C ASN A 198 18.68 1.06 3.78
N LEU A 199 17.70 1.63 3.11
CA LEU A 199 17.86 2.37 1.85
C LEU A 199 18.21 3.84 2.10
N HIS A 200 18.08 4.32 3.34
CA HIS A 200 18.31 5.72 3.67
C HIS A 200 19.79 6.09 3.52
N PRO A 201 20.13 7.15 2.77
CA PRO A 201 21.51 7.55 2.50
C PRO A 201 22.33 7.88 3.78
N HIS A 202 21.64 8.19 4.87
CA HIS A 202 22.28 8.53 6.14
C HIS A 202 22.56 7.33 7.07
N ARG A 203 22.28 6.10 6.63
CA ARG A 203 22.51 4.87 7.42
C ARG A 203 23.96 4.77 7.95
N ASN A 204 24.93 5.12 7.13
CA ASN A 204 26.36 5.01 7.44
C ASN A 204 26.93 6.24 8.15
N LEU A 205 26.10 7.22 8.50
CA LEU A 205 26.58 8.40 9.22
C LEU A 205 26.83 8.08 10.71
N PRO A 206 27.83 8.73 11.34
CA PRO A 206 28.04 8.64 12.79
C PRO A 206 26.76 8.96 13.58
N LEU A 207 26.58 8.28 14.72
CA LEU A 207 25.37 8.39 15.53
C LEU A 207 25.01 9.85 15.88
N ALA A 208 26.00 10.69 16.22
CA ALA A 208 25.79 12.10 16.51
C ALA A 208 25.18 12.86 15.31
N ARG A 209 25.68 12.58 14.10
CA ARG A 209 25.17 13.22 12.87
C ARG A 209 23.75 12.73 12.52
N ARG A 210 23.44 11.45 12.74
CA ARG A 210 22.07 10.93 12.58
C ARG A 210 21.10 11.59 13.57
N ARG A 211 21.50 11.74 14.84
CA ARG A 211 20.69 12.45 15.85
C ARG A 211 20.44 13.89 15.47
N TRP A 212 21.47 14.58 14.98
CA TRP A 212 21.35 15.96 14.50
C TRP A 212 20.41 16.09 13.30
N MET A 213 20.52 15.20 12.31
CA MET A 213 19.62 15.18 11.15
C MET A 213 18.16 14.89 11.55
N ARG A 214 17.94 14.01 12.52
CA ARG A 214 16.58 13.75 13.07
C ARG A 214 16.03 15.00 13.76
N ALA A 215 16.84 15.69 14.56
CA ALA A 215 16.42 16.93 15.22
C ALA A 215 16.04 18.02 14.21
N ILE A 216 16.85 18.21 13.17
CA ILE A 216 16.54 19.15 12.07
C ILE A 216 15.26 18.73 11.36
N GLY A 217 15.11 17.45 11.01
CA GLY A 217 13.91 16.91 10.36
C GLY A 217 12.66 17.16 11.20
N TRP A 218 12.74 16.93 12.52
CA TRP A 218 11.65 17.22 13.44
C TRP A 218 11.27 18.70 13.48
N VAL A 219 12.27 19.62 13.54
CA VAL A 219 12.01 21.06 13.51
C VAL A 219 11.34 21.47 12.19
N ILE A 220 11.85 20.98 11.04
CA ILE A 220 11.26 21.27 9.73
C ILE A 220 9.82 20.77 9.65
N HIS A 221 9.57 19.54 10.12
CA HIS A 221 8.23 18.95 10.14
C HIS A 221 7.28 19.79 11.00
N HIS A 222 7.70 20.16 12.23
CA HIS A 222 6.90 20.96 13.12
C HIS A 222 6.56 22.34 12.56
N VAL A 223 7.54 23.02 11.95
CA VAL A 223 7.32 24.32 11.30
C VAL A 223 6.36 24.20 10.09
N ARG A 224 6.46 23.14 9.31
CA ARG A 224 5.54 22.90 8.18
C ARG A 224 4.13 22.59 8.66
N SER A 225 4.00 21.72 9.66
CA SER A 225 2.70 21.34 10.21
C SER A 225 1.98 22.53 10.86
N SER A 226 2.69 23.39 11.57
CA SER A 226 2.09 24.61 12.15
C SER A 226 1.62 25.60 11.08
N LYS A 227 2.34 25.73 9.96
CA LYS A 227 1.89 26.56 8.82
C LYS A 227 0.61 26.03 8.17
N ILE A 228 0.54 24.71 7.95
CA ILE A 228 -0.65 24.05 7.38
C ILE A 228 -1.87 24.23 8.29
N GLN A 229 -1.69 24.16 9.62
CA GLN A 229 -2.77 24.40 10.57
C GLN A 229 -3.26 25.85 10.56
N VAL A 230 -2.37 26.82 10.40
CA VAL A 230 -2.74 28.24 10.28
C VAL A 230 -3.53 28.49 9.00
N GLU A 231 -3.12 27.93 7.86
CA GLU A 231 -3.87 28.06 6.60
C GLU A 231 -5.27 27.43 6.70
N LYS A 232 -5.39 26.23 7.30
CA LYS A 232 -6.70 25.58 7.52
C LYS A 232 -7.60 26.38 8.46
N SER A 233 -7.07 27.08 9.44
CA SER A 233 -7.87 27.91 10.35
C SER A 233 -8.38 29.21 9.71
N GLN A 234 -7.78 29.66 8.61
CA GLN A 234 -8.23 30.86 7.88
C GLN A 234 -9.28 30.59 6.82
N ILE A 235 -9.43 29.34 6.35
CA ILE A 235 -10.41 28.95 5.33
C ILE A 235 -11.88 29.18 5.78
N PRO A 236 -12.30 28.91 7.02
CA PRO A 236 -13.67 29.18 7.46
C PRO A 236 -14.06 30.68 7.42
N HIS A 237 -13.11 31.59 7.62
CA HIS A 237 -13.36 33.03 7.57
C HIS A 237 -13.54 33.57 6.15
N LEU A 238 -12.91 32.95 5.14
CA LEU A 238 -13.06 33.34 3.74
C LEU A 238 -14.41 32.89 3.15
N LEU A 239 -14.93 31.74 3.58
CA LEU A 239 -16.24 31.23 3.12
C LEU A 239 -17.41 32.01 3.71
N CYS A 240 -17.26 32.64 4.89
CA CYS A 240 -18.26 33.55 5.46
C CYS A 240 -18.32 34.91 4.74
N LEU A 241 -17.27 35.35 4.06
CA LEU A 241 -17.23 36.62 3.34
C LEU A 241 -17.74 36.54 1.89
N LEU A 242 -17.92 35.31 1.36
CA LEU A 242 -18.44 35.10 -0.01
C LEU A 242 -19.93 34.79 -0.06
N ASN A 243 -20.66 34.83 1.07
CA ASN A 243 -22.11 34.65 1.17
C ASN A 243 -22.85 35.97 1.48
N LEU A 244 -22.36 37.10 0.93
CA LEU A 244 -23.08 38.38 0.87
C LEU A 244 -23.41 38.75 -0.58
#